data_39134248c9f3c2f93eb56b309bb00011
#
_entry.id   39134248c9f3c2f93eb56b309bb00011
#
_cell.length_a   1.000
_cell.length_b   1.000
_cell.length_c   1.000
_cell.angle_alpha   90.00
_cell.angle_beta   90.00
_cell.angle_gamma   90.00
#
_symmetry.space_group_name_H-M   'P 1'
#
loop_
_entity.id
_entity.type
_entity.pdbx_description
1 polymer ?
#
loop_
_entity_poly.entity_id
_entity_poly.type
_entity_poly.pdbx_seq_one_letter_code
_entity_poly.pdbx_strand_id
1 'polypeptide(L)'
;MENRQLEYFVAVAEELSFTRAAQRIYAVQSTVSAAIQALENELGIKLFDRSTRRVALSAAGAAFLPEAKAALEAFDRARAVVQEASAGLRGSLRIGTMSSVGGLDLPGLLGAFHRRYPLVDIHVTVSITGSTGLADDVRHSRLDTALVGLPSSDLDGLTARRVDTRPFVAVLPAGHRLAKRRAVKLAELTGESFIDSPRGFGNRIAVDRACDALGSPRRVTVEVADIRTVSGYVRAGLGVAVVPDLDPAAVPDVVTVPLAGAGLDWPVSLVTSAAKPPTRALRTLLELIA
;
A
#
# COMPACT_ATOMS: atom_id res chain seq x y z
N MET A 1 -13.58 27.39 -12.69
CA MET A 1 -13.38 25.98 -12.32
C MET A 1 -14.15 25.69 -11.02
N GLU A 2 -15.11 24.81 -11.08
CA GLU A 2 -16.02 24.50 -9.96
C GLU A 2 -15.72 23.11 -9.39
N ASN A 3 -16.00 22.91 -8.10
CA ASN A 3 -15.80 21.62 -7.41
C ASN A 3 -16.48 20.46 -8.18
N ARG A 4 -17.70 20.68 -8.65
CA ARG A 4 -18.46 19.67 -9.38
C ARG A 4 -17.88 19.29 -10.73
N GLN A 5 -17.20 20.22 -11.40
CA GLN A 5 -16.47 19.94 -12.65
C GLN A 5 -15.27 19.03 -12.39
N LEU A 6 -14.56 19.24 -11.27
CA LEU A 6 -13.46 18.38 -10.84
C LEU A 6 -13.95 16.97 -10.46
N GLU A 7 -15.08 16.85 -9.74
CA GLU A 7 -15.70 15.56 -9.41
C GLU A 7 -16.03 14.76 -10.68
N TYR A 8 -16.63 15.43 -11.66
CA TYR A 8 -16.98 14.81 -12.94
C TYR A 8 -15.73 14.40 -13.73
N PHE A 9 -14.72 15.27 -13.76
CA PHE A 9 -13.46 14.96 -14.41
C PHE A 9 -12.78 13.73 -13.81
N VAL A 10 -12.64 13.67 -12.48
CA VAL A 10 -12.02 12.53 -11.78
C VAL A 10 -12.83 11.25 -12.03
N ALA A 11 -14.17 11.29 -11.95
CA ALA A 11 -15.01 10.14 -12.22
C ALA A 11 -14.83 9.59 -13.64
N VAL A 12 -14.77 10.48 -14.67
CA VAL A 12 -14.56 10.05 -16.06
C VAL A 12 -13.14 9.54 -16.27
N ALA A 13 -12.14 10.13 -15.61
CA ALA A 13 -10.75 9.70 -15.68
C ALA A 13 -10.52 8.29 -15.10
N GLU A 14 -11.23 7.95 -14.01
CA GLU A 14 -11.14 6.64 -13.38
C GLU A 14 -11.91 5.56 -14.15
N GLU A 15 -13.09 5.90 -14.67
CA GLU A 15 -13.95 4.97 -15.40
C GLU A 15 -13.55 4.81 -16.88
N LEU A 16 -12.81 5.77 -17.45
CA LEU A 16 -12.54 5.88 -18.89
C LEU A 16 -13.82 5.72 -19.73
N SER A 17 -14.95 6.23 -19.18
CA SER A 17 -16.29 6.13 -19.76
C SER A 17 -17.22 7.17 -19.16
N PHE A 18 -17.77 8.06 -19.99
CA PHE A 18 -18.75 9.07 -19.55
C PHE A 18 -20.02 8.44 -18.98
N THR A 19 -20.48 7.33 -19.57
CA THR A 19 -21.71 6.65 -19.11
C THR A 19 -21.50 6.00 -17.74
N ARG A 20 -20.40 5.24 -17.54
CA ARG A 20 -20.11 4.62 -16.25
C ARG A 20 -19.81 5.66 -15.17
N ALA A 21 -19.07 6.71 -15.50
CA ALA A 21 -18.84 7.83 -14.60
C ALA A 21 -20.15 8.48 -14.15
N ALA A 22 -21.06 8.77 -15.08
CA ALA A 22 -22.35 9.34 -14.77
C ALA A 22 -23.20 8.44 -13.85
N GLN A 23 -23.22 7.13 -14.11
CA GLN A 23 -23.89 6.14 -13.24
C GLN A 23 -23.29 6.13 -11.82
N ARG A 24 -21.96 6.12 -11.72
CA ARG A 24 -21.26 6.10 -10.44
C ARG A 24 -21.56 7.31 -9.56
N ILE A 25 -21.72 8.49 -10.17
CA ILE A 25 -21.97 9.75 -9.45
C ILE A 25 -23.44 10.17 -9.46
N TYR A 26 -24.34 9.28 -9.87
CA TYR A 26 -25.80 9.51 -9.93
C TYR A 26 -26.17 10.76 -10.74
N ALA A 27 -25.51 10.97 -11.91
CA ALA A 27 -25.75 12.09 -12.80
C ALA A 27 -26.20 11.61 -14.18
N VAL A 28 -26.75 12.55 -14.97
CA VAL A 28 -27.07 12.29 -16.38
C VAL A 28 -25.78 12.45 -17.22
N GLN A 29 -25.53 11.54 -18.16
CA GLN A 29 -24.33 11.54 -18.98
C GLN A 29 -24.11 12.85 -19.74
N SER A 30 -25.19 13.48 -20.24
CA SER A 30 -25.11 14.79 -20.91
C SER A 30 -24.63 15.91 -19.98
N THR A 31 -25.02 15.89 -18.71
CA THR A 31 -24.55 16.84 -17.70
C THR A 31 -23.06 16.68 -17.43
N VAL A 32 -22.59 15.44 -17.29
CA VAL A 32 -21.16 15.15 -17.11
C VAL A 32 -20.36 15.62 -18.33
N SER A 33 -20.84 15.31 -19.54
CA SER A 33 -20.18 15.71 -20.80
C SER A 33 -20.12 17.24 -20.95
N ALA A 34 -21.21 17.94 -20.65
CA ALA A 34 -21.26 19.40 -20.71
C ALA A 34 -20.32 20.06 -19.68
N ALA A 35 -20.25 19.55 -18.47
CA ALA A 35 -19.36 20.05 -17.43
C ALA A 35 -17.87 19.85 -17.77
N ILE A 36 -17.52 18.70 -18.34
CA ILE A 36 -16.14 18.45 -18.83
C ILE A 36 -15.81 19.40 -19.98
N GLN A 37 -16.74 19.59 -20.93
CA GLN A 37 -16.54 20.53 -22.05
C GLN A 37 -16.33 21.96 -21.54
N ALA A 38 -17.11 22.40 -20.54
CA ALA A 38 -16.95 23.71 -19.91
C ALA A 38 -15.58 23.85 -19.22
N LEU A 39 -15.13 22.81 -18.50
CA LEU A 39 -13.81 22.77 -17.87
C LEU A 39 -12.69 22.83 -18.91
N GLU A 40 -12.76 22.05 -19.97
CA GLU A 40 -11.77 22.08 -21.08
C GLU A 40 -11.73 23.46 -21.76
N ASN A 41 -12.88 24.10 -21.96
CA ASN A 41 -12.96 25.44 -22.54
C ASN A 41 -12.35 26.51 -21.62
N GLU A 42 -12.59 26.42 -20.32
CA GLU A 42 -12.00 27.33 -19.31
C GLU A 42 -10.48 27.19 -19.24
N LEU A 43 -9.98 25.95 -19.32
CA LEU A 43 -8.54 25.66 -19.28
C LEU A 43 -7.85 25.87 -20.64
N GLY A 44 -8.62 26.01 -21.72
CA GLY A 44 -8.11 26.17 -23.08
C GLY A 44 -7.42 24.91 -23.65
N ILE A 45 -7.62 23.75 -23.02
CA ILE A 45 -6.95 22.51 -23.41
C ILE A 45 -7.89 21.31 -23.24
N LYS A 46 -7.72 20.27 -24.09
CA LYS A 46 -8.45 19.01 -23.98
C LYS A 46 -7.85 18.12 -22.91
N LEU A 47 -8.70 17.62 -22.02
CA LEU A 47 -8.31 16.71 -20.95
C LEU A 47 -8.54 15.24 -21.33
N PHE A 48 -9.42 15.00 -22.31
CA PHE A 48 -9.70 13.67 -22.85
C PHE A 48 -9.52 13.62 -24.35
N ASP A 49 -8.88 12.55 -24.81
CA ASP A 49 -8.87 12.14 -26.20
C ASP A 49 -10.14 11.33 -26.48
N ARG A 50 -11.04 11.91 -27.28
CA ARG A 50 -12.31 11.29 -27.65
C ARG A 50 -12.19 10.68 -29.04
N SER A 51 -12.01 9.38 -29.13
CA SER A 51 -12.24 8.66 -30.37
C SER A 51 -13.61 7.98 -30.33
N THR A 52 -14.18 7.64 -31.49
CA THR A 52 -15.46 6.93 -31.59
C THR A 52 -15.45 5.55 -30.91
N ARG A 53 -14.29 5.06 -30.47
CA ARG A 53 -14.12 3.73 -29.87
C ARG A 53 -13.58 3.73 -28.44
N ARG A 54 -12.95 4.81 -27.96
CA ARG A 54 -12.33 4.87 -26.63
C ARG A 54 -12.27 6.28 -26.07
N VAL A 55 -12.45 6.39 -24.76
CA VAL A 55 -12.14 7.58 -23.97
C VAL A 55 -10.81 7.31 -23.29
N ALA A 56 -9.83 8.19 -23.48
CA ALA A 56 -8.53 8.13 -22.81
C ALA A 56 -8.19 9.52 -22.26
N LEU A 57 -7.35 9.59 -21.24
CA LEU A 57 -6.78 10.87 -20.80
C LEU A 57 -5.80 11.38 -21.85
N SER A 58 -5.86 12.67 -22.17
CA SER A 58 -4.78 13.36 -22.87
C SER A 58 -3.55 13.50 -21.95
N ALA A 59 -2.41 13.90 -22.48
CA ALA A 59 -1.23 14.21 -21.65
C ALA A 59 -1.54 15.29 -20.60
N ALA A 60 -2.33 16.32 -20.97
CA ALA A 60 -2.80 17.34 -20.04
C ALA A 60 -3.77 16.78 -19.00
N GLY A 61 -4.69 15.89 -19.39
CA GLY A 61 -5.60 15.21 -18.48
C GLY A 61 -4.88 14.32 -17.47
N ALA A 62 -3.85 13.59 -17.91
CA ALA A 62 -3.02 12.77 -17.03
C ALA A 62 -2.25 13.62 -15.99
N ALA A 63 -1.69 14.76 -16.41
CA ALA A 63 -1.03 15.71 -15.52
C ALA A 63 -2.02 16.41 -14.57
N PHE A 64 -3.24 16.71 -15.04
CA PHE A 64 -4.25 17.41 -14.25
C PHE A 64 -4.94 16.50 -13.23
N LEU A 65 -5.02 15.20 -13.44
CA LEU A 65 -5.74 14.26 -12.56
C LEU A 65 -5.27 14.30 -11.10
N PRO A 66 -3.97 14.26 -10.78
CA PRO A 66 -3.51 14.34 -9.38
C PRO A 66 -3.87 15.69 -8.76
N GLU A 67 -3.79 16.78 -9.48
CA GLU A 67 -4.11 18.13 -9.00
C GLU A 67 -5.62 18.30 -8.76
N ALA A 68 -6.46 17.77 -9.63
CA ALA A 68 -7.90 17.77 -9.47
C ALA A 68 -8.33 16.99 -8.21
N LYS A 69 -7.72 15.81 -7.97
CA LYS A 69 -7.93 15.04 -6.75
C LYS A 69 -7.49 15.82 -5.51
N ALA A 70 -6.33 16.46 -5.55
CA ALA A 70 -5.81 17.27 -4.46
C ALA A 70 -6.73 18.46 -4.12
N ALA A 71 -7.30 19.11 -5.13
CA ALA A 71 -8.25 20.21 -4.95
C ALA A 71 -9.54 19.72 -4.28
N LEU A 72 -10.13 18.60 -4.74
CA LEU A 72 -11.32 17.99 -4.12
C LEU A 72 -11.09 17.65 -2.65
N GLU A 73 -9.94 17.04 -2.33
CA GLU A 73 -9.57 16.78 -0.94
C GLU A 73 -9.42 18.05 -0.10
N ALA A 74 -8.95 19.16 -0.69
CA ALA A 74 -8.86 20.43 0.01
C ALA A 74 -10.26 21.01 0.32
N PHE A 75 -11.21 20.88 -0.59
CA PHE A 75 -12.62 21.25 -0.35
C PHE A 75 -13.23 20.40 0.77
N ASP A 76 -13.01 19.09 0.75
CA ASP A 76 -13.51 18.20 1.81
C ASP A 76 -12.90 18.50 3.17
N ARG A 77 -11.59 18.81 3.22
CA ARG A 77 -10.92 19.28 4.45
C ARG A 77 -11.53 20.59 4.97
N ALA A 78 -11.79 21.56 4.10
CA ALA A 78 -12.38 22.83 4.50
C ALA A 78 -13.80 22.64 5.09
N ARG A 79 -14.62 21.78 4.48
CA ARG A 79 -15.94 21.40 5.01
C ARG A 79 -15.83 20.71 6.36
N ALA A 80 -14.90 19.76 6.50
CA ALA A 80 -14.68 19.01 7.73
C ALA A 80 -14.35 19.96 8.90
N VAL A 81 -13.46 20.94 8.70
CA VAL A 81 -13.09 21.93 9.74
C VAL A 81 -14.30 22.67 10.27
N VAL A 82 -15.23 23.10 9.40
CA VAL A 82 -16.43 23.84 9.82
C VAL A 82 -17.42 22.91 10.55
N GLN A 83 -17.60 21.68 10.06
CA GLN A 83 -18.49 20.70 10.67
C GLN A 83 -17.98 20.19 12.02
N GLU A 84 -16.67 20.06 12.18
CA GLU A 84 -16.03 19.65 13.42
C GLU A 84 -16.17 20.66 14.55
N ALA A 85 -16.27 21.96 14.23
CA ALA A 85 -16.50 23.02 15.21
C ALA A 85 -17.85 22.86 15.94
N SER A 86 -18.81 22.12 15.34
CA SER A 86 -20.17 21.98 15.86
C SER A 86 -20.56 20.55 16.29
N ALA A 87 -19.83 19.48 15.90
CA ALA A 87 -20.35 18.12 16.06
C ALA A 87 -19.31 17.00 16.35
N GLY A 88 -18.05 17.34 16.68
CA GLY A 88 -16.98 16.36 16.96
C GLY A 88 -16.22 15.89 15.70
N LEU A 89 -15.20 15.03 15.92
CA LEU A 89 -14.34 14.54 14.85
C LEU A 89 -15.14 13.67 13.86
N ARG A 90 -15.10 14.05 12.58
CA ARG A 90 -15.78 13.36 11.47
C ARG A 90 -14.83 13.22 10.26
N GLY A 91 -15.28 12.47 9.25
CA GLY A 91 -14.56 12.30 7.99
C GLY A 91 -14.21 10.86 7.71
N SER A 92 -13.21 10.62 6.88
CA SER A 92 -12.77 9.27 6.51
C SER A 92 -11.28 9.11 6.70
N LEU A 93 -10.85 7.88 6.98
CA LEU A 93 -9.46 7.43 7.01
C LEU A 93 -9.29 6.28 6.03
N ARG A 94 -8.45 6.48 5.03
CA ARG A 94 -8.07 5.46 4.05
C ARG A 94 -6.70 4.92 4.43
N ILE A 95 -6.66 3.71 4.91
CA ILE A 95 -5.48 3.07 5.49
C ILE A 95 -5.06 1.89 4.62
N GLY A 96 -3.84 1.93 4.11
CA GLY A 96 -3.24 0.80 3.42
C GLY A 96 -2.49 -0.12 4.37
N THR A 97 -2.54 -1.42 4.15
CA THR A 97 -1.81 -2.39 4.97
C THR A 97 -1.29 -3.56 4.14
N MET A 98 -0.36 -4.29 4.70
CA MET A 98 0.11 -5.59 4.22
C MET A 98 -0.77 -6.70 4.81
N SER A 99 -0.68 -7.92 4.28
CA SER A 99 -1.38 -9.11 4.81
C SER A 99 -0.97 -9.45 6.24
N SER A 100 0.23 -9.04 6.65
CA SER A 100 0.74 -9.11 8.03
C SER A 100 1.65 -7.92 8.29
N VAL A 101 1.55 -7.34 9.48
CA VAL A 101 2.29 -6.12 9.89
C VAL A 101 3.18 -6.34 11.12
N GLY A 102 3.49 -7.60 11.44
CA GLY A 102 4.30 -7.91 12.62
C GLY A 102 3.56 -7.67 13.93
N GLY A 103 4.25 -7.09 14.92
CA GLY A 103 3.75 -6.91 16.28
C GLY A 103 2.71 -5.82 16.50
N LEU A 104 2.28 -5.09 15.44
CA LEU A 104 1.25 -4.06 15.57
C LEU A 104 -0.16 -4.69 15.55
N ASP A 105 -0.91 -4.51 16.61
CA ASP A 105 -2.35 -4.82 16.67
C ASP A 105 -3.16 -3.69 15.99
N LEU A 106 -3.12 -3.66 14.66
CA LEU A 106 -3.88 -2.68 13.87
C LEU A 106 -5.39 -2.75 14.14
N PRO A 107 -6.04 -3.95 14.19
CA PRO A 107 -7.47 -4.04 14.54
C PRO A 107 -7.80 -3.47 15.91
N GLY A 108 -7.02 -3.77 16.94
CA GLY A 108 -7.22 -3.25 18.30
C GLY A 108 -7.09 -1.73 18.35
N LEU A 109 -6.07 -1.17 17.69
CA LEU A 109 -5.86 0.26 17.56
C LEU A 109 -7.05 0.95 16.87
N LEU A 110 -7.49 0.45 15.71
CA LEU A 110 -8.61 1.01 14.97
C LEU A 110 -9.93 0.87 15.73
N GLY A 111 -10.10 -0.23 16.46
CA GLY A 111 -11.25 -0.43 17.34
C GLY A 111 -11.29 0.58 18.50
N ALA A 112 -10.14 0.89 19.11
CA ALA A 112 -10.03 1.93 20.14
C ALA A 112 -10.33 3.34 19.56
N PHE A 113 -9.79 3.62 18.38
CA PHE A 113 -10.05 4.87 17.66
C PHE A 113 -11.54 5.03 17.34
N HIS A 114 -12.18 4.01 16.76
CA HIS A 114 -13.59 4.05 16.36
C HIS A 114 -14.53 4.23 17.58
N ARG A 115 -14.26 3.57 18.69
CA ARG A 115 -15.06 3.78 19.92
C ARG A 115 -15.02 5.23 20.40
N ARG A 116 -13.89 5.92 20.24
CA ARG A 116 -13.73 7.31 20.67
C ARG A 116 -14.26 8.31 19.63
N TYR A 117 -14.22 7.94 18.35
CA TYR A 117 -14.60 8.79 17.22
C TYR A 117 -15.51 8.04 16.23
N PRO A 118 -16.76 7.69 16.64
CA PRO A 118 -17.64 6.81 15.87
C PRO A 118 -18.14 7.44 14.56
N LEU A 119 -17.93 8.74 14.36
CA LEU A 119 -18.34 9.48 13.15
C LEU A 119 -17.19 9.58 12.11
N VAL A 120 -16.09 8.86 12.33
CA VAL A 120 -15.01 8.73 11.34
C VAL A 120 -15.15 7.37 10.66
N ASP A 121 -15.35 7.39 9.34
CA ASP A 121 -15.36 6.19 8.51
C ASP A 121 -13.94 5.66 8.32
N ILE A 122 -13.72 4.37 8.53
CA ILE A 122 -12.41 3.73 8.42
C ILE A 122 -12.45 2.74 7.26
N HIS A 123 -11.59 2.98 6.26
CA HIS A 123 -11.39 2.10 5.11
C HIS A 123 -10.00 1.49 5.17
N VAL A 124 -9.93 0.17 5.35
CA VAL A 124 -8.66 -0.58 5.37
C VAL A 124 -8.54 -1.39 4.10
N THR A 125 -7.46 -1.20 3.36
CA THR A 125 -7.18 -1.90 2.11
C THR A 125 -5.88 -2.69 2.22
N VAL A 126 -5.92 -3.99 1.94
CA VAL A 126 -4.72 -4.81 1.80
C VAL A 126 -4.18 -4.67 0.37
N SER A 127 -2.90 -4.33 0.24
CA SER A 127 -2.30 -4.15 -1.08
C SER A 127 -2.00 -5.48 -1.76
N ILE A 128 -2.36 -5.57 -3.04
CA ILE A 128 -1.94 -6.64 -3.95
C ILE A 128 -0.63 -6.30 -4.68
N THR A 129 -0.21 -5.05 -4.66
CA THR A 129 1.03 -4.54 -5.28
C THR A 129 2.17 -4.37 -4.26
N GLY A 130 1.96 -4.84 -3.03
CA GLY A 130 2.94 -4.80 -1.96
C GLY A 130 3.23 -3.41 -1.41
N SER A 131 4.33 -3.30 -0.67
CA SER A 131 4.73 -2.06 0.01
C SER A 131 5.05 -0.91 -0.96
N THR A 132 5.56 -1.21 -2.15
CA THR A 132 5.82 -0.19 -3.17
C THR A 132 4.52 0.47 -3.63
N GLY A 133 3.50 -0.34 -3.94
CA GLY A 133 2.18 0.18 -4.32
C GLY A 133 1.52 0.98 -3.21
N LEU A 134 1.63 0.53 -1.95
CA LEU A 134 1.14 1.28 -0.78
C LEU A 134 1.82 2.64 -0.64
N ALA A 135 3.15 2.69 -0.78
CA ALA A 135 3.91 3.94 -0.73
C ALA A 135 3.47 4.91 -1.84
N ASP A 136 3.27 4.39 -3.06
CA ASP A 136 2.77 5.18 -4.19
C ASP A 136 1.33 5.67 -3.99
N ASP A 137 0.47 4.87 -3.37
CA ASP A 137 -0.89 5.27 -3.05
C ASP A 137 -0.93 6.42 -2.03
N VAL A 138 -0.02 6.43 -1.06
CA VAL A 138 0.12 7.55 -0.11
C VAL A 138 0.71 8.79 -0.79
N ARG A 139 1.75 8.64 -1.63
CA ARG A 139 2.33 9.78 -2.40
C ARG A 139 1.28 10.47 -3.25
N HIS A 140 0.39 9.69 -3.89
CA HIS A 140 -0.66 10.21 -4.77
C HIS A 140 -2.00 10.45 -4.05
N SER A 141 -2.02 10.46 -2.72
CA SER A 141 -3.23 10.73 -1.92
C SER A 141 -4.41 9.78 -2.18
N ARG A 142 -4.16 8.58 -2.69
CA ARG A 142 -5.16 7.51 -2.76
C ARG A 142 -5.40 6.87 -1.40
N LEU A 143 -4.37 6.89 -0.54
CA LEU A 143 -4.41 6.53 0.87
C LEU A 143 -3.95 7.71 1.73
N ASP A 144 -4.49 7.82 2.92
CA ASP A 144 -4.09 8.84 3.89
C ASP A 144 -2.83 8.42 4.67
N THR A 145 -2.72 7.12 4.91
CA THR A 145 -1.57 6.47 5.55
C THR A 145 -1.47 5.01 5.11
N ALA A 146 -0.28 4.44 5.25
CA ALA A 146 -0.08 3.01 5.02
C ALA A 146 1.00 2.42 5.93
N LEU A 147 0.89 1.12 6.19
CA LEU A 147 1.94 0.31 6.79
C LEU A 147 2.74 -0.34 5.66
N VAL A 148 4.03 -0.07 5.62
CA VAL A 148 4.93 -0.54 4.57
C VAL A 148 6.18 -1.20 5.18
N GLY A 149 6.69 -2.21 4.48
CA GLY A 149 7.93 -2.91 4.85
C GLY A 149 9.10 -2.51 3.96
N LEU A 150 9.33 -1.21 3.74
CA LEU A 150 10.39 -0.69 2.88
C LEU A 150 11.53 -0.06 3.69
N PRO A 151 12.79 -0.15 3.22
CA PRO A 151 13.88 0.61 3.79
C PRO A 151 13.67 2.11 3.59
N SER A 152 14.28 2.93 4.44
CA SER A 152 14.13 4.39 4.40
C SER A 152 14.56 5.02 3.06
N SER A 153 15.51 4.41 2.36
CA SER A 153 15.94 4.83 1.02
C SER A 153 14.83 4.81 -0.04
N ASP A 154 13.76 4.06 0.19
CA ASP A 154 12.65 3.88 -0.77
C ASP A 154 11.41 4.68 -0.38
N LEU A 155 11.52 5.54 0.65
CA LEU A 155 10.42 6.32 1.22
C LEU A 155 10.49 7.81 0.86
N ASP A 156 11.18 8.18 -0.21
CA ASP A 156 11.23 9.57 -0.69
C ASP A 156 9.83 10.13 -0.90
N GLY A 157 9.62 11.38 -0.46
CA GLY A 157 8.32 12.07 -0.52
C GLY A 157 7.32 11.62 0.55
N LEU A 158 7.74 10.75 1.49
CA LEU A 158 6.93 10.29 2.61
C LEU A 158 7.58 10.63 3.95
N THR A 159 6.75 10.93 4.94
CA THR A 159 7.15 10.94 6.34
C THR A 159 6.92 9.53 6.88
N ALA A 160 7.98 8.91 7.39
CA ALA A 160 7.93 7.55 7.89
C ALA A 160 8.18 7.51 9.40
N ARG A 161 7.36 6.74 10.10
CA ARG A 161 7.54 6.39 11.51
C ARG A 161 7.69 4.89 11.64
N ARG A 162 8.84 4.43 12.15
CA ARG A 162 9.10 3.02 12.42
C ARG A 162 8.20 2.53 13.54
N VAL A 163 7.43 1.46 13.27
CA VAL A 163 6.53 0.84 14.26
C VAL A 163 6.99 -0.54 14.68
N ASP A 164 7.76 -1.24 13.84
CA ASP A 164 8.34 -2.54 14.18
C ASP A 164 9.60 -2.82 13.33
N THR A 165 10.38 -3.79 13.75
CA THR A 165 11.51 -4.33 12.98
C THR A 165 11.61 -5.82 13.27
N ARG A 166 11.59 -6.65 12.21
CA ARG A 166 11.64 -8.10 12.34
C ARG A 166 12.89 -8.67 11.66
N PRO A 167 13.59 -9.60 12.29
CA PRO A 167 14.65 -10.35 11.63
C PRO A 167 14.06 -11.25 10.53
N PHE A 168 14.89 -11.68 9.60
CA PHE A 168 14.49 -12.71 8.64
C PHE A 168 14.89 -14.09 9.13
N VAL A 169 14.09 -15.08 8.75
CA VAL A 169 14.32 -16.51 8.99
C VAL A 169 14.26 -17.28 7.67
N ALA A 170 15.04 -18.36 7.59
CA ALA A 170 14.87 -19.36 6.55
C ALA A 170 13.75 -20.32 6.95
N VAL A 171 12.80 -20.58 6.09
CA VAL A 171 11.75 -21.59 6.22
C VAL A 171 12.13 -22.79 5.37
N LEU A 172 12.38 -23.92 6.01
CA LEU A 172 12.98 -25.09 5.41
C LEU A 172 12.16 -26.36 5.69
N PRO A 173 12.12 -27.35 4.76
CA PRO A 173 11.63 -28.67 5.11
C PRO A 173 12.43 -29.28 6.26
N ALA A 174 11.80 -30.03 7.18
CA ALA A 174 12.48 -30.62 8.32
C ALA A 174 13.66 -31.57 7.94
N GLY A 175 13.58 -32.19 6.76
CA GLY A 175 14.65 -33.02 6.20
C GLY A 175 15.77 -32.26 5.49
N HIS A 176 15.70 -30.95 5.40
CA HIS A 176 16.69 -30.15 4.69
C HIS A 176 18.06 -30.17 5.40
N ARG A 177 19.16 -30.15 4.62
CA ARG A 177 20.56 -30.22 5.15
C ARG A 177 20.89 -29.15 6.18
N LEU A 178 20.22 -28.01 6.13
CA LEU A 178 20.42 -26.90 7.06
C LEU A 178 19.37 -26.83 8.19
N ALA A 179 18.37 -27.70 8.22
CA ALA A 179 17.26 -27.66 9.17
C ALA A 179 17.68 -27.77 10.65
N LYS A 180 18.80 -28.44 10.92
CA LYS A 180 19.32 -28.65 12.30
C LYS A 180 20.37 -27.60 12.71
N ARG A 181 20.63 -26.59 11.88
CA ARG A 181 21.57 -25.50 12.20
C ARG A 181 20.94 -24.52 13.17
N ARG A 182 21.77 -23.94 14.05
CA ARG A 182 21.34 -22.83 14.93
C ARG A 182 21.04 -21.54 14.16
N ALA A 183 21.74 -21.32 13.06
CA ALA A 183 21.54 -20.22 12.12
C ALA A 183 22.13 -20.61 10.75
N VAL A 184 21.65 -19.99 9.69
CA VAL A 184 22.10 -20.20 8.32
C VAL A 184 22.46 -18.86 7.66
N LYS A 185 23.49 -18.85 6.82
CA LYS A 185 23.80 -17.67 5.99
C LYS A 185 22.94 -17.72 4.73
N LEU A 186 22.53 -16.56 4.22
CA LEU A 186 21.78 -16.46 2.99
C LEU A 186 22.50 -17.13 1.81
N ALA A 187 23.83 -16.99 1.74
CA ALA A 187 24.66 -17.64 0.73
C ALA A 187 24.63 -19.17 0.78
N GLU A 188 24.32 -19.80 1.93
CA GLU A 188 24.20 -21.27 2.03
C GLU A 188 22.92 -21.82 1.38
N LEU A 189 21.97 -20.94 1.04
CA LEU A 189 20.74 -21.25 0.32
C LEU A 189 20.89 -21.09 -1.20
N THR A 190 22.08 -20.70 -1.68
CA THR A 190 22.36 -20.57 -3.12
C THR A 190 22.08 -21.90 -3.84
N GLY A 191 21.40 -21.82 -4.98
CA GLY A 191 21.03 -23.01 -5.78
C GLY A 191 19.70 -23.65 -5.39
N GLU A 192 19.09 -23.26 -4.25
CA GLU A 192 17.75 -23.73 -3.90
C GLU A 192 16.68 -23.06 -4.77
N SER A 193 15.51 -23.71 -4.90
CA SER A 193 14.31 -23.07 -5.45
C SER A 193 13.63 -22.28 -4.36
N PHE A 194 13.35 -21.00 -4.63
CA PHE A 194 12.72 -20.13 -3.63
C PHE A 194 11.23 -19.96 -3.85
N ILE A 195 10.50 -19.96 -2.74
CA ILE A 195 9.14 -19.47 -2.61
C ILE A 195 9.25 -18.07 -2.01
N ASP A 196 8.66 -17.06 -2.64
CA ASP A 196 8.74 -15.69 -2.15
C ASP A 196 7.47 -14.88 -2.46
N SER A 197 7.41 -13.66 -1.95
CA SER A 197 6.38 -12.70 -2.32
C SER A 197 6.58 -12.18 -3.76
N PRO A 198 5.54 -11.69 -4.43
CA PRO A 198 5.66 -11.02 -5.72
C PRO A 198 6.57 -9.79 -5.64
N ARG A 199 7.04 -9.32 -6.80
CA ARG A 199 7.81 -8.07 -6.89
C ARG A 199 7.00 -6.89 -6.35
N GLY A 200 7.69 -5.92 -5.70
CA GLY A 200 7.05 -4.78 -5.04
C GLY A 200 6.72 -5.01 -3.56
N PHE A 201 6.82 -6.25 -3.08
CA PHE A 201 6.70 -6.55 -1.66
C PHE A 201 8.02 -6.25 -0.94
N GLY A 202 7.94 -5.58 0.21
CA GLY A 202 9.13 -5.11 0.92
C GLY A 202 10.07 -6.21 1.40
N ASN A 203 9.53 -7.35 1.85
CA ASN A 203 10.33 -8.53 2.20
C ASN A 203 11.09 -9.07 0.97
N ARG A 204 10.44 -9.13 -0.21
CA ARG A 204 11.08 -9.54 -1.46
C ARG A 204 12.22 -8.61 -1.83
N ILE A 205 12.00 -7.29 -1.77
CA ILE A 205 13.01 -6.27 -2.08
C ILE A 205 14.22 -6.41 -1.17
N ALA A 206 14.00 -6.63 0.13
CA ALA A 206 15.09 -6.78 1.10
C ALA A 206 15.98 -8.01 0.79
N VAL A 207 15.34 -9.16 0.49
CA VAL A 207 16.09 -10.40 0.20
C VAL A 207 16.76 -10.34 -1.17
N ASP A 208 16.11 -9.77 -2.20
CA ASP A 208 16.73 -9.58 -3.52
C ASP A 208 17.99 -8.73 -3.41
N ARG A 209 17.93 -7.57 -2.73
CA ARG A 209 19.12 -6.70 -2.49
C ARG A 209 20.24 -7.42 -1.74
N ALA A 210 19.89 -8.22 -0.74
CA ALA A 210 20.87 -8.99 0.02
C ALA A 210 21.55 -10.06 -0.86
N CYS A 211 20.80 -10.73 -1.73
CA CYS A 211 21.36 -11.69 -2.69
C CYS A 211 22.23 -11.02 -3.74
N ASP A 212 21.82 -9.87 -4.26
CA ASP A 212 22.58 -9.09 -5.25
C ASP A 212 23.92 -8.62 -4.64
N ALA A 213 23.90 -8.13 -3.40
CA ALA A 213 25.12 -7.73 -2.67
C ALA A 213 26.10 -8.89 -2.44
N LEU A 214 25.61 -10.12 -2.38
CA LEU A 214 26.42 -11.34 -2.28
C LEU A 214 26.88 -11.86 -3.64
N GLY A 215 26.47 -11.25 -4.75
CA GLY A 215 26.72 -11.77 -6.10
C GLY A 215 26.07 -13.15 -6.35
N SER A 216 25.05 -13.48 -5.60
CA SER A 216 24.42 -14.80 -5.58
C SER A 216 22.92 -14.71 -5.93
N PRO A 217 22.59 -14.61 -7.23
CA PRO A 217 21.21 -14.51 -7.65
C PRO A 217 20.44 -15.77 -7.26
N ARG A 218 19.21 -15.58 -6.77
CA ARG A 218 18.33 -16.68 -6.39
C ARG A 218 17.25 -16.94 -7.45
N ARG A 219 16.82 -18.17 -7.52
CA ARG A 219 15.74 -18.58 -8.42
C ARG A 219 14.43 -18.65 -7.67
N VAL A 220 13.55 -17.67 -7.87
CA VAL A 220 12.17 -17.72 -7.35
C VAL A 220 11.31 -18.50 -8.32
N THR A 221 10.77 -19.62 -7.88
CA THR A 221 9.95 -20.54 -8.68
C THR A 221 8.47 -20.49 -8.33
N VAL A 222 8.13 -19.98 -7.14
CA VAL A 222 6.75 -19.81 -6.67
C VAL A 222 6.62 -18.43 -6.05
N GLU A 223 5.61 -17.67 -6.45
CA GLU A 223 5.27 -16.37 -5.88
C GLU A 223 3.96 -16.44 -5.10
N VAL A 224 3.97 -15.98 -3.84
CA VAL A 224 2.85 -16.05 -2.90
C VAL A 224 2.68 -14.69 -2.21
N ALA A 225 1.52 -14.07 -2.38
CA ALA A 225 1.25 -12.74 -1.81
C ALA A 225 1.00 -12.77 -0.28
N ASP A 226 0.44 -13.86 0.25
CA ASP A 226 0.24 -14.02 1.69
C ASP A 226 1.38 -14.82 2.33
N ILE A 227 2.29 -14.10 2.96
CA ILE A 227 3.47 -14.64 3.62
C ILE A 227 3.16 -15.71 4.68
N ARG A 228 1.97 -15.67 5.29
CA ARG A 228 1.55 -16.65 6.30
C ARG A 228 1.32 -18.05 5.73
N THR A 229 1.09 -18.16 4.43
CA THR A 229 0.87 -19.44 3.75
C THR A 229 2.16 -20.08 3.23
N VAL A 230 3.29 -19.37 3.26
CA VAL A 230 4.58 -19.82 2.71
C VAL A 230 5.02 -21.18 3.29
N SER A 231 4.86 -21.40 4.60
CA SER A 231 5.23 -22.66 5.25
C SER A 231 4.46 -23.86 4.66
N GLY A 232 3.24 -23.66 4.21
CA GLY A 232 2.46 -24.71 3.52
C GLY A 232 3.07 -25.12 2.18
N TYR A 233 3.58 -24.16 1.41
CA TYR A 233 4.26 -24.43 0.13
C TYR A 233 5.62 -25.10 0.34
N VAL A 234 6.36 -24.68 1.40
CA VAL A 234 7.62 -25.34 1.79
C VAL A 234 7.35 -26.81 2.16
N ARG A 235 6.32 -27.07 2.97
CA ARG A 235 5.90 -28.45 3.32
C ARG A 235 5.55 -29.29 2.09
N ALA A 236 4.94 -28.67 1.09
CA ALA A 236 4.60 -29.34 -0.15
C ALA A 236 5.81 -29.62 -1.07
N GLY A 237 7.03 -29.25 -0.64
CA GLY A 237 8.27 -29.55 -1.39
C GLY A 237 8.54 -28.62 -2.57
N LEU A 238 7.89 -27.43 -2.63
CA LEU A 238 8.06 -26.50 -3.74
C LEU A 238 9.33 -25.66 -3.65
N GLY A 239 10.03 -25.71 -2.52
CA GLY A 239 11.30 -25.01 -2.32
C GLY A 239 11.52 -24.57 -0.87
N VAL A 240 12.41 -23.61 -0.69
CA VAL A 240 12.70 -22.96 0.58
C VAL A 240 12.23 -21.49 0.55
N ALA A 241 12.12 -20.85 1.70
CA ALA A 241 11.79 -19.44 1.74
C ALA A 241 12.69 -18.68 2.74
N VAL A 242 12.81 -17.36 2.50
CA VAL A 242 13.41 -16.41 3.43
C VAL A 242 12.40 -15.32 3.66
N VAL A 243 11.87 -15.24 4.87
CA VAL A 243 10.76 -14.36 5.23
C VAL A 243 11.01 -13.66 6.56
N PRO A 244 10.37 -12.51 6.84
CA PRO A 244 10.40 -11.92 8.17
C PRO A 244 9.85 -12.91 9.21
N ASP A 245 10.44 -12.91 10.39
CA ASP A 245 9.94 -13.69 11.52
C ASP A 245 8.68 -13.03 12.09
N LEU A 246 7.55 -13.59 11.73
CA LEU A 246 6.21 -13.11 12.13
C LEU A 246 5.55 -14.07 13.14
N ASP A 247 6.35 -14.83 13.89
CA ASP A 247 5.88 -15.88 14.80
C ASP A 247 4.87 -16.84 14.09
N PRO A 248 5.25 -17.47 12.97
CA PRO A 248 4.32 -18.31 12.24
C PRO A 248 3.88 -19.50 13.13
N ALA A 249 2.60 -19.85 13.05
CA ALA A 249 2.12 -21.07 13.67
C ALA A 249 2.98 -22.26 13.22
N ALA A 250 3.35 -23.12 14.15
CA ALA A 250 4.16 -24.30 13.83
C ALA A 250 3.44 -25.15 12.76
N VAL A 251 4.12 -25.39 11.65
CA VAL A 251 3.63 -26.24 10.58
C VAL A 251 4.40 -27.57 10.64
N PRO A 252 3.72 -28.74 10.73
CA PRO A 252 4.42 -30.03 10.72
C PRO A 252 5.38 -30.14 9.54
N ASP A 253 6.53 -30.78 9.76
CA ASP A 253 7.56 -31.04 8.76
C ASP A 253 8.23 -29.79 8.13
N VAL A 254 8.07 -28.63 8.79
CA VAL A 254 8.73 -27.37 8.43
C VAL A 254 9.44 -26.81 9.66
N VAL A 255 10.62 -26.27 9.44
CA VAL A 255 11.40 -25.59 10.49
C VAL A 255 11.75 -24.18 10.06
N THR A 256 11.78 -23.27 11.02
CA THR A 256 12.34 -21.92 10.84
C THR A 256 13.74 -21.88 11.45
N VAL A 257 14.70 -21.37 10.68
CA VAL A 257 16.10 -21.25 11.12
C VAL A 257 16.50 -19.78 10.98
N PRO A 258 17.02 -19.13 12.05
CA PRO A 258 17.47 -17.75 11.98
C PRO A 258 18.54 -17.54 10.88
N LEU A 259 18.52 -16.38 10.22
CA LEU A 259 19.61 -15.99 9.34
C LEU A 259 20.81 -15.48 10.15
N ALA A 260 22.00 -15.98 9.83
CA ALA A 260 23.25 -15.50 10.38
C ALA A 260 23.78 -14.31 9.55
N GLY A 261 24.27 -13.29 10.23
CA GLY A 261 24.87 -12.10 9.64
C GLY A 261 24.10 -10.83 10.01
N ALA A 262 24.83 -9.73 10.16
CA ALA A 262 24.22 -8.45 10.47
C ALA A 262 23.52 -7.86 9.23
N GLY A 263 22.32 -7.32 9.40
CA GLY A 263 21.76 -6.32 8.51
C GLY A 263 20.64 -6.73 7.59
N LEU A 264 20.07 -7.93 7.71
CA LEU A 264 18.82 -8.24 7.01
C LEU A 264 17.64 -8.19 7.99
N ASP A 265 17.14 -6.98 8.18
CA ASP A 265 15.94 -6.73 8.98
C ASP A 265 14.80 -6.20 8.10
N TRP A 266 13.61 -6.56 8.45
CA TRP A 266 12.40 -6.07 7.81
C TRP A 266 11.81 -4.93 8.62
N PRO A 267 11.99 -3.68 8.15
CA PRO A 267 11.43 -2.53 8.82
C PRO A 267 9.94 -2.41 8.50
N VAL A 268 9.11 -2.30 9.51
CA VAL A 268 7.70 -1.93 9.34
C VAL A 268 7.53 -0.48 9.75
N SER A 269 7.07 0.34 8.82
CA SER A 269 6.86 1.78 9.04
C SER A 269 5.44 2.18 8.67
N LEU A 270 4.87 3.06 9.49
CA LEU A 270 3.69 3.82 9.10
C LEU A 270 4.15 5.04 8.30
N VAL A 271 3.58 5.23 7.11
CA VAL A 271 3.95 6.32 6.22
C VAL A 271 2.78 7.25 5.95
N THR A 272 3.08 8.55 5.84
CA THR A 272 2.15 9.60 5.43
C THR A 272 2.81 10.47 4.35
N SER A 273 2.04 11.24 3.60
CA SER A 273 2.60 12.17 2.60
C SER A 273 3.44 13.25 3.28
N ALA A 274 4.66 13.50 2.76
CA ALA A 274 5.48 14.64 3.19
C ALA A 274 5.01 15.97 2.54
N ALA A 275 4.31 15.89 1.42
CA ALA A 275 3.84 17.07 0.67
C ALA A 275 2.57 17.69 1.27
N LYS A 276 1.82 16.94 2.08
CA LYS A 276 0.53 17.39 2.63
C LYS A 276 0.46 17.18 4.14
N PRO A 277 -0.03 18.14 4.90
CA PRO A 277 -0.29 17.94 6.32
C PRO A 277 -1.37 16.87 6.50
N PRO A 278 -1.25 15.98 7.49
CA PRO A 278 -2.26 14.98 7.79
C PRO A 278 -3.58 15.65 8.19
N THR A 279 -4.70 15.02 7.79
CA THR A 279 -6.03 15.43 8.26
C THR A 279 -6.11 15.33 9.77
N ARG A 280 -7.09 15.99 10.39
CA ARG A 280 -7.26 15.93 11.86
C ARG A 280 -7.53 14.48 12.31
N ALA A 281 -8.37 13.74 11.58
CA ALA A 281 -8.64 12.34 11.88
C ALA A 281 -7.35 11.51 11.84
N LEU A 282 -6.49 11.73 10.83
CA LEU A 282 -5.21 11.04 10.72
C LEU A 282 -4.27 11.46 11.86
N ARG A 283 -4.14 12.75 12.18
CA ARG A 283 -3.31 13.20 13.31
C ARG A 283 -3.74 12.55 14.62
N THR A 284 -5.05 12.53 14.89
CA THR A 284 -5.60 11.90 16.11
C THR A 284 -5.33 10.40 16.14
N LEU A 285 -5.38 9.70 15.00
CA LEU A 285 -4.98 8.29 14.93
C LEU A 285 -3.48 8.12 15.19
N LEU A 286 -2.63 8.99 14.63
CA LEU A 286 -1.17 8.95 14.82
C LEU A 286 -0.76 9.16 16.28
N GLU A 287 -1.51 9.97 17.04
CA GLU A 287 -1.32 10.19 18.47
C GLU A 287 -1.59 8.93 19.31
N LEU A 288 -2.44 8.02 18.84
CA LEU A 288 -2.72 6.76 19.53
C LEU A 288 -1.66 5.67 19.27
N ILE A 289 -0.84 5.85 18.24
CA ILE A 289 0.27 4.93 17.91
C ILE A 289 1.55 5.33 18.67
N ALA A 290 1.53 6.45 19.39
CA ALA A 290 2.68 7.06 20.06
C ALA A 290 3.20 6.21 21.24
#